data_3936f9c4a2de0d25a65baab80686cec7
#
_entry.id   3936f9c4a2de0d25a65baab80686cec7
#
_cell.length_a   1.000
_cell.length_b   1.000
_cell.length_c   1.000
_cell.angle_alpha   90.00
_cell.angle_beta   90.00
_cell.angle_gamma   90.00
#
_symmetry.space_group_name_H-M   'P 1'
#
loop_
_entity.id
_entity.type
_entity.pdbx_description
1 polymer ?
#
loop_
_entity_poly.entity_id
_entity_poly.type
_entity_poly.pdbx_seq_one_letter_code
_entity_poly.pdbx_strand_id
1 'polypeptide(L)'
;MREAITMRMPDTLLCGTEFPDGDIMELIRDIRHNRIGNNPFMPVIVLLSEPTPSLVQGIMRAGADDVVMKPVSTKGLLERIHLQIHRRKPFIVTDAYAGPARKVDDTSWAIAPSNPLYEKAMGEQVKFHDVERGIQNALIEVKNRRPENTAPEIAALLGRIVPMLDKGVVSKAALGGLQMLIELNQDLMGRMAGSKYDHVSELCRAMITVSETLSADVGSPPDMTQVKLLKPLSQAIQAGFAGGINNAEAARMIVQRIGVKTA
;
A
#
# COMPACT_ATOMS: atom_id res chain seq x y z
N MET A 1 -17.02 14.82 -14.28
CA MET A 1 -16.09 13.66 -14.52
C MET A 1 -16.24 12.60 -13.44
N ARG A 2 -16.19 12.93 -12.16
CA ARG A 2 -16.36 12.01 -11.01
C ARG A 2 -17.62 11.16 -11.11
N GLU A 3 -18.76 11.79 -11.38
CA GLU A 3 -20.05 11.10 -11.57
C GLU A 3 -20.03 10.10 -12.73
N ALA A 4 -19.43 10.45 -13.86
CA ALA A 4 -19.34 9.55 -15.02
C ALA A 4 -18.49 8.29 -14.74
N ILE A 5 -17.42 8.42 -13.95
CA ILE A 5 -16.59 7.29 -13.52
C ILE A 5 -17.37 6.37 -12.60
N THR A 6 -18.16 6.94 -11.67
CA THR A 6 -18.97 6.18 -10.72
C THR A 6 -20.11 5.43 -11.38
N MET A 7 -20.81 6.08 -12.34
CA MET A 7 -22.00 5.48 -12.97
C MET A 7 -21.70 4.49 -14.09
N ARG A 8 -20.58 4.65 -14.82
CA ARG A 8 -20.34 3.92 -16.08
C ARG A 8 -19.26 2.87 -16.03
N MET A 9 -18.45 2.82 -14.97
CA MET A 9 -17.27 1.93 -14.83
C MET A 9 -16.49 1.80 -16.16
N PRO A 10 -15.83 2.87 -16.62
CA PRO A 10 -15.11 2.86 -17.89
C PRO A 10 -13.91 1.91 -17.84
N ASP A 11 -13.56 1.30 -18.99
CA ASP A 11 -12.40 0.42 -19.10
C ASP A 11 -11.07 1.20 -19.06
N THR A 12 -11.08 2.47 -19.44
CA THR A 12 -9.93 3.39 -19.39
C THR A 12 -10.40 4.82 -19.24
N LEU A 13 -9.61 5.64 -18.58
CA LEU A 13 -9.80 7.09 -18.49
C LEU A 13 -8.73 7.81 -19.30
N LEU A 14 -9.19 8.61 -20.27
CA LEU A 14 -8.38 9.54 -21.01
C LEU A 14 -8.84 10.96 -20.67
N CYS A 15 -7.99 11.77 -20.05
CA CYS A 15 -8.37 13.09 -19.58
C CYS A 15 -7.24 14.12 -19.69
N GLY A 16 -7.62 15.40 -19.79
CA GLY A 16 -6.67 16.51 -19.64
C GLY A 16 -6.41 16.83 -18.17
N THR A 17 -5.59 17.82 -17.93
CA THR A 17 -5.31 18.35 -16.59
C THR A 17 -6.34 19.39 -16.13
N GLU A 18 -7.02 20.02 -17.09
CA GLU A 18 -7.99 21.07 -16.83
C GLU A 18 -9.41 20.49 -16.88
N PHE A 19 -10.10 20.54 -15.77
CA PHE A 19 -11.52 20.24 -15.69
C PHE A 19 -12.16 21.00 -14.50
N PRO A 20 -13.46 21.35 -14.60
CA PRO A 20 -14.11 22.28 -13.67
C PRO A 20 -14.14 21.80 -12.22
N ASP A 21 -14.02 20.48 -11.99
CA ASP A 21 -14.34 19.84 -10.70
C ASP A 21 -13.10 19.52 -9.84
N GLY A 22 -11.91 20.11 -10.10
CA GLY A 22 -10.77 19.97 -9.21
C GLY A 22 -9.42 19.58 -9.85
N ASP A 23 -8.51 19.06 -9.04
CA ASP A 23 -7.15 18.68 -9.43
C ASP A 23 -7.11 17.24 -9.98
N ILE A 24 -6.41 17.07 -11.12
CA ILE A 24 -6.23 15.75 -11.74
C ILE A 24 -5.50 14.76 -10.83
N MET A 25 -4.54 15.22 -10.05
CA MET A 25 -3.80 14.35 -9.12
C MET A 25 -4.68 13.86 -7.97
N GLU A 26 -5.60 14.71 -7.50
CA GLU A 26 -6.58 14.32 -6.50
C GLU A 26 -7.58 13.30 -7.08
N LEU A 27 -8.09 13.54 -8.28
CA LEU A 27 -8.98 12.60 -8.97
C LEU A 27 -8.33 11.22 -9.12
N ILE A 28 -7.06 11.17 -9.57
CA ILE A 28 -6.34 9.91 -9.73
C ILE A 28 -6.17 9.21 -8.39
N ARG A 29 -5.79 9.92 -7.33
CA ARG A 29 -5.67 9.34 -5.98
C ARG A 29 -7.00 8.77 -5.50
N ASP A 30 -8.10 9.49 -5.72
CA ASP A 30 -9.43 9.04 -5.33
C ASP A 30 -9.85 7.75 -6.07
N ILE A 31 -9.53 7.65 -7.35
CA ILE A 31 -9.73 6.40 -8.12
C ILE A 31 -8.87 5.28 -7.51
N ARG A 32 -7.57 5.52 -7.30
CA ARG A 32 -6.61 4.51 -6.82
C ARG A 32 -6.91 4.02 -5.40
N HIS A 33 -7.47 4.87 -4.56
CA HIS A 33 -7.91 4.51 -3.21
C HIS A 33 -9.38 4.05 -3.14
N ASN A 34 -10.00 3.77 -4.28
CA ASN A 34 -11.40 3.30 -4.38
C ASN A 34 -12.42 4.24 -3.72
N ARG A 35 -12.15 5.56 -3.73
CA ARG A 35 -13.07 6.58 -3.23
C ARG A 35 -14.06 7.02 -4.30
N ILE A 36 -13.72 6.83 -5.57
CA ILE A 36 -14.52 7.18 -6.74
C ILE A 36 -14.52 6.01 -7.72
N GLY A 37 -15.70 5.64 -8.19
CA GLY A 37 -15.89 4.47 -9.04
C GLY A 37 -15.67 3.17 -8.28
N ASN A 38 -15.73 2.05 -8.98
CA ASN A 38 -15.59 0.72 -8.41
C ASN A 38 -14.36 -0.04 -8.96
N ASN A 39 -13.50 0.65 -9.74
CA ASN A 39 -12.32 0.06 -10.36
C ASN A 39 -11.06 0.90 -10.12
N PRO A 40 -10.34 0.70 -9.01
CA PRO A 40 -9.09 1.40 -8.73
C PRO A 40 -7.96 1.02 -9.70
N PHE A 41 -8.12 -0.08 -10.44
CA PHE A 41 -7.14 -0.58 -11.39
C PHE A 41 -7.34 -0.05 -12.82
N MET A 42 -8.38 0.75 -13.08
CA MET A 42 -8.65 1.33 -14.39
C MET A 42 -7.41 2.08 -14.94
N PRO A 43 -6.98 1.82 -16.20
CA PRO A 43 -5.92 2.60 -16.84
C PRO A 43 -6.29 4.09 -16.92
N VAL A 44 -5.36 4.95 -16.50
CA VAL A 44 -5.50 6.41 -16.54
C VAL A 44 -4.38 7.02 -17.37
N ILE A 45 -4.73 7.62 -18.51
CA ILE A 45 -3.83 8.32 -19.40
C ILE A 45 -4.13 9.81 -19.34
N VAL A 46 -3.13 10.62 -18.97
CA VAL A 46 -3.30 12.07 -18.83
C VAL A 46 -2.68 12.79 -20.02
N LEU A 47 -3.47 13.67 -20.65
CA LEU A 47 -3.04 14.52 -21.75
C LEU A 47 -2.58 15.89 -21.21
N LEU A 48 -1.33 16.28 -21.49
CA LEU A 48 -0.74 17.54 -21.07
C LEU A 48 -0.54 18.48 -22.24
N SER A 49 -0.95 19.75 -22.09
CA SER A 49 -0.64 20.83 -23.02
C SER A 49 0.72 21.46 -22.71
N GLU A 50 1.00 21.69 -21.43
CA GLU A 50 2.23 22.33 -20.95
C GLU A 50 2.90 21.43 -19.88
N PRO A 51 3.77 20.49 -20.30
CA PRO A 51 4.44 19.60 -19.38
C PRO A 51 5.57 20.31 -18.64
N THR A 52 5.50 20.33 -17.32
CA THR A 52 6.65 20.63 -16.46
C THR A 52 7.12 19.35 -15.78
N PRO A 53 8.42 19.20 -15.46
CA PRO A 53 8.93 18.01 -14.77
C PRO A 53 8.19 17.73 -13.46
N SER A 54 7.87 18.77 -12.68
CA SER A 54 7.14 18.68 -11.44
C SER A 54 5.70 18.18 -11.63
N LEU A 55 4.98 18.67 -12.64
CA LEU A 55 3.62 18.26 -12.96
C LEU A 55 3.58 16.81 -13.42
N VAL A 56 4.48 16.42 -14.34
CA VAL A 56 4.59 15.04 -14.81
C VAL A 56 4.88 14.09 -13.65
N GLN A 57 5.85 14.43 -12.79
CA GLN A 57 6.17 13.63 -11.61
C GLN A 57 4.99 13.56 -10.63
N GLY A 58 4.27 14.65 -10.40
CA GLY A 58 3.09 14.71 -9.55
C GLY A 58 1.99 13.76 -10.05
N ILE A 59 1.65 13.82 -11.34
CA ILE A 59 0.64 12.97 -11.98
C ILE A 59 1.07 11.49 -11.91
N MET A 60 2.34 11.21 -12.19
CA MET A 60 2.86 9.86 -12.10
C MET A 60 2.83 9.32 -10.66
N ARG A 61 3.19 10.14 -9.67
CA ARG A 61 3.10 9.79 -8.23
C ARG A 61 1.65 9.62 -7.75
N ALA A 62 0.70 10.33 -8.35
CA ALA A 62 -0.72 10.13 -8.07
C ALA A 62 -1.25 8.77 -8.55
N GLY A 63 -0.53 8.08 -9.45
CA GLY A 63 -0.88 6.74 -9.92
C GLY A 63 -1.39 6.66 -11.36
N ALA A 64 -1.14 7.67 -12.22
CA ALA A 64 -1.46 7.58 -13.64
C ALA A 64 -0.67 6.46 -14.33
N ASP A 65 -1.25 5.79 -15.32
CA ASP A 65 -0.58 4.75 -16.11
C ASP A 65 0.38 5.38 -17.14
N ASP A 66 -0.05 6.47 -17.77
CA ASP A 66 0.75 7.18 -18.78
C ASP A 66 0.44 8.68 -18.80
N VAL A 67 1.40 9.43 -19.36
CA VAL A 67 1.28 10.87 -19.60
C VAL A 67 1.67 11.14 -21.04
N VAL A 68 0.81 11.81 -21.79
CA VAL A 68 1.00 12.09 -23.22
C VAL A 68 0.91 13.58 -23.47
N MET A 69 1.87 14.11 -24.22
CA MET A 69 1.90 15.54 -24.57
C MET A 69 0.97 15.83 -25.75
N LYS A 70 0.25 16.95 -25.67
CA LYS A 70 -0.49 17.53 -26.79
C LYS A 70 0.43 18.43 -27.63
N PRO A 71 0.24 18.51 -28.97
CA PRO A 71 -0.76 17.77 -29.74
C PRO A 71 -0.38 16.30 -29.93
N VAL A 72 -1.35 15.39 -29.79
CA VAL A 72 -1.17 13.97 -30.01
C VAL A 72 -1.90 13.53 -31.28
N SER A 73 -1.22 12.77 -32.14
CA SER A 73 -1.86 12.17 -33.31
C SER A 73 -2.75 10.99 -32.91
N THR A 74 -3.76 10.70 -33.74
CA THR A 74 -4.62 9.52 -33.54
C THR A 74 -3.78 8.24 -33.43
N LYS A 75 -2.77 8.08 -34.28
CA LYS A 75 -1.84 6.94 -34.23
C LYS A 75 -1.10 6.88 -32.89
N GLY A 76 -0.52 8.00 -32.44
CA GLY A 76 0.21 8.05 -31.17
C GLY A 76 -0.69 7.74 -29.98
N LEU A 77 -1.95 8.19 -29.98
CA LEU A 77 -2.90 7.88 -28.93
C LEU A 77 -3.28 6.39 -28.93
N LEU A 78 -3.52 5.81 -30.11
CA LEU A 78 -3.82 4.38 -30.24
C LEU A 78 -2.66 3.51 -29.79
N GLU A 79 -1.40 3.90 -30.06
CA GLU A 79 -0.21 3.21 -29.56
C GLU A 79 -0.16 3.18 -28.01
N ARG A 80 -0.54 4.29 -27.35
CA ARG A 80 -0.59 4.35 -25.88
C ARG A 80 -1.68 3.45 -25.30
N ILE A 81 -2.86 3.44 -25.91
CA ILE A 81 -3.96 2.55 -25.54
C ILE A 81 -3.53 1.09 -25.77
N HIS A 82 -2.89 0.78 -26.89
CA HIS A 82 -2.37 -0.55 -27.20
C HIS A 82 -1.37 -1.05 -26.14
N LEU A 83 -0.51 -0.17 -25.61
CA LEU A 83 0.37 -0.50 -24.50
C LEU A 83 -0.41 -0.91 -23.23
N GLN A 84 -1.52 -0.23 -22.92
CA GLN A 84 -2.38 -0.59 -21.80
C GLN A 84 -3.12 -1.92 -22.02
N ILE A 85 -3.40 -2.26 -23.28
CA ILE A 85 -4.01 -3.55 -23.64
C ILE A 85 -3.00 -4.69 -23.45
N HIS A 86 -1.84 -4.63 -24.08
CA HIS A 86 -0.94 -5.78 -24.26
C HIS A 86 0.27 -5.80 -23.31
N ARG A 87 0.66 -4.66 -22.74
CA ARG A 87 1.85 -4.51 -21.90
C ARG A 87 1.56 -3.72 -20.62
N ARG A 88 0.39 -3.93 -20.08
CA ARG A 88 0.00 -3.28 -18.83
C ARG A 88 0.99 -3.65 -17.72
N LYS A 89 1.42 -2.64 -16.98
CA LYS A 89 2.27 -2.84 -15.82
C LYS A 89 1.48 -3.47 -14.68
N PRO A 90 2.10 -4.34 -13.88
CA PRO A 90 1.49 -4.82 -12.66
C PRO A 90 1.20 -3.65 -11.72
N PHE A 91 0.26 -3.84 -10.79
CA PHE A 91 -0.24 -2.81 -9.91
C PHE A 91 0.35 -2.96 -8.51
N ILE A 92 0.74 -1.85 -7.92
CA ILE A 92 1.35 -1.77 -6.60
C ILE A 92 0.47 -0.94 -5.68
N VAL A 93 0.30 -1.40 -4.45
CA VAL A 93 -0.37 -0.64 -3.39
C VAL A 93 0.52 -0.62 -2.15
N THR A 94 0.97 0.57 -1.79
CA THR A 94 1.69 0.87 -0.55
C THR A 94 0.94 1.95 0.21
N ASP A 95 1.40 2.31 1.39
CA ASP A 95 0.81 3.41 2.16
C ASP A 95 0.95 4.77 1.46
N ALA A 96 2.06 4.96 0.75
CA ALA A 96 2.38 6.20 0.05
C ALA A 96 1.98 6.21 -1.43
N TYR A 97 1.69 5.06 -2.04
CA TYR A 97 1.45 4.96 -3.47
C TYR A 97 0.51 3.81 -3.84
N ALA A 98 -0.49 4.11 -4.64
CA ALA A 98 -1.33 3.12 -5.30
C ALA A 98 -1.35 3.39 -6.81
N GLY A 99 -0.95 2.41 -7.62
CA GLY A 99 -0.87 2.57 -9.07
C GLY A 99 0.05 1.57 -9.77
N PRO A 100 0.36 1.78 -11.06
CA PRO A 100 1.24 0.90 -11.83
C PRO A 100 2.67 0.89 -11.29
N ALA A 101 3.34 -0.26 -11.30
CA ALA A 101 4.73 -0.43 -10.91
C ALA A 101 5.66 0.52 -11.68
N ARG A 102 6.59 1.19 -11.00
CA ARG A 102 7.51 2.17 -11.60
C ARG A 102 8.88 1.59 -11.89
N LYS A 103 9.33 0.62 -11.10
CA LYS A 103 10.62 -0.06 -11.25
C LYS A 103 10.42 -1.55 -11.42
N VAL A 104 11.38 -2.21 -12.06
CA VAL A 104 11.35 -3.66 -12.28
C VAL A 104 11.46 -4.43 -10.96
N ASP A 105 12.21 -3.90 -10.00
CA ASP A 105 12.45 -4.54 -8.68
C ASP A 105 11.21 -4.50 -7.76
N ASP A 106 10.23 -3.66 -8.07
CA ASP A 106 8.98 -3.52 -7.30
C ASP A 106 7.94 -4.59 -7.65
N THR A 107 8.31 -5.69 -8.30
CA THR A 107 7.33 -6.64 -8.85
C THR A 107 7.04 -7.84 -7.95
N SER A 108 7.85 -8.12 -6.93
CA SER A 108 7.68 -9.29 -6.06
C SER A 108 6.35 -9.33 -5.29
N TRP A 109 5.74 -8.19 -5.06
CA TRP A 109 4.47 -8.00 -4.36
C TRP A 109 3.41 -7.29 -5.21
N ALA A 110 3.70 -7.01 -6.48
CA ALA A 110 2.76 -6.43 -7.41
C ALA A 110 1.67 -7.44 -7.81
N ILE A 111 0.47 -6.94 -8.01
CA ILE A 111 -0.66 -7.73 -8.50
C ILE A 111 -0.89 -7.46 -9.99
N ALA A 112 -1.42 -8.45 -10.70
CA ALA A 112 -1.87 -8.33 -12.07
C ALA A 112 -3.42 -8.36 -12.08
N PRO A 113 -4.11 -7.19 -11.91
CA PRO A 113 -5.56 -7.17 -11.96
C PRO A 113 -6.07 -7.56 -13.33
N SER A 114 -7.30 -8.08 -13.42
CA SER A 114 -7.96 -8.36 -14.70
C SER A 114 -7.91 -7.14 -15.62
N ASN A 115 -7.75 -7.39 -16.91
CA ASN A 115 -7.68 -6.35 -17.93
C ASN A 115 -8.86 -6.47 -18.92
N PRO A 116 -10.05 -5.95 -18.58
CA PRO A 116 -11.22 -6.02 -19.45
C PRO A 116 -10.98 -5.39 -20.83
N LEU A 117 -10.09 -4.42 -20.88
CA LEU A 117 -9.70 -3.77 -22.13
C LEU A 117 -8.99 -4.75 -23.08
N TYR A 118 -8.15 -5.64 -22.55
CA TYR A 118 -7.49 -6.70 -23.31
C TYR A 118 -8.51 -7.74 -23.81
N GLU A 119 -9.37 -8.24 -22.94
CA GLU A 119 -10.38 -9.25 -23.25
C GLU A 119 -11.30 -8.75 -24.37
N LYS A 120 -11.79 -7.49 -24.26
CA LYS A 120 -12.61 -6.84 -25.30
C LYS A 120 -11.85 -6.65 -26.62
N ALA A 121 -10.56 -6.29 -26.57
CA ALA A 121 -9.73 -6.13 -27.75
C ALA A 121 -9.48 -7.46 -28.49
N MET A 122 -9.48 -8.58 -27.76
CA MET A 122 -9.42 -9.94 -28.32
C MET A 122 -10.77 -10.46 -28.83
N GLY A 123 -11.83 -9.66 -28.75
CA GLY A 123 -13.17 -10.03 -29.22
C GLY A 123 -13.97 -10.87 -28.23
N GLU A 124 -13.52 -10.95 -26.97
CA GLU A 124 -14.24 -11.68 -25.93
C GLU A 124 -15.47 -10.90 -25.44
N GLN A 125 -16.54 -11.60 -25.13
CA GLN A 125 -17.72 -11.01 -24.50
C GLN A 125 -17.49 -10.88 -22.99
N VAL A 126 -17.02 -9.72 -22.57
CA VAL A 126 -16.75 -9.42 -21.16
C VAL A 126 -18.05 -9.08 -20.44
N LYS A 127 -18.47 -9.95 -19.52
CA LYS A 127 -19.67 -9.70 -18.71
C LYS A 127 -19.30 -8.78 -17.54
N PHE A 128 -20.15 -7.80 -17.27
CA PHE A 128 -19.97 -6.85 -16.16
C PHE A 128 -19.65 -7.54 -14.82
N HIS A 129 -20.40 -8.61 -14.49
CA HIS A 129 -20.21 -9.37 -13.25
C HIS A 129 -18.82 -10.02 -13.15
N ASP A 130 -18.23 -10.47 -14.27
CA ASP A 130 -16.90 -11.10 -14.25
C ASP A 130 -15.82 -10.05 -14.02
N VAL A 131 -15.98 -8.85 -14.62
CA VAL A 131 -15.10 -7.69 -14.34
C VAL A 131 -15.17 -7.29 -12.89
N GLU A 132 -16.37 -7.13 -12.34
CA GLU A 132 -16.59 -6.76 -10.95
C GLU A 132 -15.98 -7.79 -10.00
N ARG A 133 -16.16 -9.07 -10.25
CA ARG A 133 -15.54 -10.16 -9.48
C ARG A 133 -14.02 -10.12 -9.57
N GLY A 134 -13.46 -9.89 -10.75
CA GLY A 134 -12.02 -9.73 -10.96
C GLY A 134 -11.43 -8.56 -10.15
N ILE A 135 -12.13 -7.42 -10.13
CA ILE A 135 -11.75 -6.25 -9.32
C ILE A 135 -11.80 -6.59 -7.82
N GLN A 136 -12.87 -7.22 -7.34
CA GLN A 136 -13.00 -7.61 -5.93
C GLN A 136 -11.91 -8.59 -5.50
N ASN A 137 -11.61 -9.60 -6.33
CA ASN A 137 -10.52 -10.53 -6.08
C ASN A 137 -9.17 -9.82 -5.99
N ALA A 138 -8.88 -8.88 -6.88
CA ALA A 138 -7.66 -8.09 -6.86
C ALA A 138 -7.59 -7.19 -5.61
N LEU A 139 -8.70 -6.59 -5.17
CA LEU A 139 -8.75 -5.80 -3.92
C LEU A 139 -8.49 -6.68 -2.68
N ILE A 140 -9.05 -7.89 -2.64
CA ILE A 140 -8.78 -8.86 -1.57
C ILE A 140 -7.29 -9.26 -1.60
N GLU A 141 -6.72 -9.50 -2.78
CA GLU A 141 -5.29 -9.82 -2.93
C GLU A 141 -4.40 -8.67 -2.45
N VAL A 142 -4.70 -7.42 -2.82
CA VAL A 142 -4.03 -6.22 -2.28
C VAL A 142 -4.10 -6.19 -0.76
N LYS A 143 -5.30 -6.37 -0.19
CA LYS A 143 -5.51 -6.38 1.26
C LYS A 143 -4.67 -7.47 1.93
N ASN A 144 -4.57 -8.66 1.34
CA ASN A 144 -3.83 -9.79 1.91
C ASN A 144 -2.31 -9.68 1.74
N ARG A 145 -1.81 -9.11 0.63
CA ARG A 145 -0.35 -8.97 0.38
C ARG A 145 0.28 -7.81 1.14
N ARG A 146 -0.46 -6.74 1.33
CA ARG A 146 0.06 -5.52 1.97
C ARG A 146 0.60 -5.72 3.38
N PRO A 147 -0.03 -6.50 4.26
CA PRO A 147 0.52 -6.78 5.60
C PRO A 147 1.90 -7.43 5.58
N GLU A 148 2.17 -8.32 4.62
CA GLU A 148 3.45 -9.03 4.51
C GLU A 148 4.62 -8.07 4.26
N ASN A 149 4.38 -6.97 3.53
CA ASN A 149 5.41 -5.98 3.20
C ASN A 149 5.73 -5.02 4.35
N THR A 150 4.83 -4.84 5.29
CA THR A 150 5.04 -3.96 6.45
C THR A 150 6.02 -4.58 7.46
N ALA A 151 6.09 -5.92 7.55
CA ALA A 151 7.00 -6.57 8.48
C ALA A 151 8.51 -6.26 8.22
N PRO A 152 9.03 -6.24 6.98
CA PRO A 152 10.37 -5.76 6.68
C PRO A 152 10.59 -4.28 7.05
N GLU A 153 9.57 -3.41 6.89
CA GLU A 153 9.64 -2.00 7.27
C GLU A 153 9.78 -1.83 8.77
N ILE A 154 9.01 -2.61 9.57
CA ILE A 154 9.15 -2.68 11.03
C ILE A 154 10.58 -3.09 11.41
N ALA A 155 11.12 -4.12 10.78
CA ALA A 155 12.49 -4.59 11.07
C ALA A 155 13.54 -3.55 10.72
N ALA A 156 13.42 -2.86 9.58
CA ALA A 156 14.32 -1.80 9.16
C ALA A 156 14.26 -0.59 10.11
N LEU A 157 13.07 -0.22 10.57
CA LEU A 157 12.85 0.85 11.53
C LEU A 157 13.50 0.51 12.89
N LEU A 158 13.32 -0.71 13.38
CA LEU A 158 13.96 -1.19 14.60
C LEU A 158 15.48 -1.23 14.49
N GLY A 159 16.03 -1.58 13.33
CA GLY A 159 17.46 -1.50 13.05
C GLY A 159 18.06 -0.11 13.27
N ARG A 160 17.24 0.96 13.16
CA ARG A 160 17.64 2.36 13.43
C ARG A 160 17.36 2.77 14.86
N ILE A 161 16.24 2.34 15.46
CA ILE A 161 15.80 2.77 16.80
C ILE A 161 16.63 2.09 17.89
N VAL A 162 16.83 0.77 17.83
CA VAL A 162 17.51 0.01 18.90
C VAL A 162 18.90 0.55 19.20
N PRO A 163 19.78 0.84 18.20
CA PRO A 163 21.09 1.45 18.47
C PRO A 163 21.01 2.86 19.08
N MET A 164 19.88 3.58 18.93
CA MET A 164 19.69 4.88 19.58
C MET A 164 19.31 4.72 21.05
N LEU A 165 18.50 3.70 21.38
CA LEU A 165 18.11 3.37 22.75
C LEU A 165 19.28 2.79 23.55
N ASP A 166 20.18 2.03 22.91
CA ASP A 166 21.39 1.47 23.53
C ASP A 166 22.38 2.56 24.01
N LYS A 167 22.23 3.82 23.56
CA LYS A 167 23.06 4.96 24.02
C LYS A 167 22.71 5.47 25.42
N GLY A 168 21.75 4.87 26.08
CA GLY A 168 21.44 5.09 27.48
C GLY A 168 20.46 6.23 27.80
N VAL A 169 19.95 6.95 26.79
CA VAL A 169 18.90 7.98 26.97
C VAL A 169 17.95 7.97 25.80
N VAL A 170 16.64 8.02 26.06
CA VAL A 170 15.62 8.14 25.01
C VAL A 170 15.66 9.54 24.42
N SER A 171 16.36 9.69 23.29
CA SER A 171 16.50 10.95 22.56
C SER A 171 15.21 11.31 21.81
N LYS A 172 15.06 12.60 21.42
CA LYS A 172 13.94 13.03 20.56
C LYS A 172 13.87 12.27 19.23
N ALA A 173 15.03 11.88 18.68
CA ALA A 173 15.08 11.08 17.44
C ALA A 173 14.60 9.64 17.68
N ALA A 174 14.96 9.02 18.82
CA ALA A 174 14.45 7.71 19.21
C ALA A 174 12.94 7.76 19.47
N LEU A 175 12.43 8.81 20.13
CA LEU A 175 11.00 9.03 20.35
C LEU A 175 10.24 9.10 19.02
N GLY A 176 10.71 9.88 18.05
CA GLY A 176 10.08 9.95 16.72
C GLY A 176 10.05 8.60 16.02
N GLY A 177 11.11 7.80 16.16
CA GLY A 177 11.15 6.44 15.67
C GLY A 177 10.15 5.50 16.35
N LEU A 178 10.02 5.59 17.69
CA LEU A 178 9.03 4.81 18.45
C LEU A 178 7.60 5.19 18.08
N GLN A 179 7.30 6.47 17.89
CA GLN A 179 6.00 6.93 17.43
C GLN A 179 5.65 6.39 16.04
N MET A 180 6.60 6.45 15.10
CA MET A 180 6.43 5.86 13.77
C MET A 180 6.21 4.34 13.83
N LEU A 181 6.87 3.65 14.77
CA LEU A 181 6.67 2.21 15.00
C LEU A 181 5.27 1.90 15.51
N ILE A 182 4.72 2.73 16.41
CA ILE A 182 3.34 2.63 16.91
C ILE A 182 2.35 2.79 15.75
N GLU A 183 2.47 3.88 14.98
CA GLU A 183 1.59 4.17 13.85
C GLU A 183 1.61 3.04 12.80
N LEU A 184 2.80 2.52 12.49
CA LEU A 184 2.97 1.44 11.52
C LEU A 184 2.28 0.15 11.98
N ASN A 185 2.36 -0.19 13.28
CA ASN A 185 1.69 -1.37 13.83
C ASN A 185 0.17 -1.19 13.96
N GLN A 186 -0.32 0.03 14.29
CA GLN A 186 -1.75 0.34 14.32
C GLN A 186 -2.37 0.22 12.92
N ASP A 187 -1.73 0.79 11.89
CA ASP A 187 -2.15 0.68 10.51
C ASP A 187 -2.13 -0.78 10.03
N LEU A 188 -1.10 -1.55 10.40
CA LEU A 188 -1.00 -2.97 10.11
C LEU A 188 -2.15 -3.76 10.72
N MET A 189 -2.50 -3.53 11.98
CA MET A 189 -3.66 -4.15 12.63
C MET A 189 -4.96 -3.84 11.90
N GLY A 190 -5.19 -2.58 11.52
CA GLY A 190 -6.38 -2.17 10.77
C GLY A 190 -6.53 -2.89 9.43
N ARG A 191 -5.42 -3.14 8.75
CA ARG A 191 -5.38 -3.87 7.46
C ARG A 191 -5.57 -5.37 7.62
N MET A 192 -5.16 -5.95 8.75
CA MET A 192 -5.30 -7.38 9.01
C MET A 192 -6.69 -7.80 9.49
N ALA A 193 -7.49 -6.88 10.00
CA ALA A 193 -8.82 -7.17 10.53
C ALA A 193 -9.68 -7.95 9.53
N GLY A 194 -10.09 -9.16 9.90
CA GLY A 194 -10.86 -10.08 9.05
C GLY A 194 -10.08 -10.66 7.86
N SER A 195 -8.75 -10.58 7.84
CA SER A 195 -7.88 -11.28 6.88
C SER A 195 -7.35 -12.59 7.48
N LYS A 196 -6.67 -13.40 6.64
CA LYS A 196 -5.97 -14.63 7.10
C LYS A 196 -4.85 -14.35 8.13
N TYR A 197 -4.44 -13.09 8.32
CA TYR A 197 -3.36 -12.67 9.22
C TYR A 197 -3.86 -12.06 10.54
N ASP A 198 -5.15 -12.13 10.83
CA ASP A 198 -5.72 -11.53 12.04
C ASP A 198 -5.01 -11.98 13.34
N HIS A 199 -4.46 -13.20 13.35
CA HIS A 199 -3.68 -13.74 14.45
C HIS A 199 -2.38 -12.97 14.76
N VAL A 200 -1.85 -12.19 13.80
CA VAL A 200 -0.64 -11.36 14.00
C VAL A 200 -0.96 -10.08 14.77
N SER A 201 -2.24 -9.70 14.86
CA SER A 201 -2.68 -8.47 15.55
C SER A 201 -2.29 -8.44 17.03
N GLU A 202 -2.23 -9.59 17.70
CA GLU A 202 -1.78 -9.67 19.11
C GLU A 202 -0.28 -9.30 19.25
N LEU A 203 0.56 -9.69 18.29
CA LEU A 203 1.98 -9.33 18.27
C LEU A 203 2.19 -7.83 17.97
N CYS A 204 1.40 -7.28 17.06
CA CYS A 204 1.42 -5.84 16.79
C CYS A 204 0.98 -5.04 18.03
N ARG A 205 -0.06 -5.49 18.73
CA ARG A 205 -0.50 -4.86 19.99
C ARG A 205 0.61 -4.88 21.04
N ALA A 206 1.30 -6.03 21.21
CA ALA A 206 2.44 -6.12 22.11
C ALA A 206 3.58 -5.17 21.70
N MET A 207 3.87 -5.04 20.41
CA MET A 207 4.85 -4.09 19.89
C MET A 207 4.47 -2.63 20.22
N ILE A 208 3.19 -2.28 20.07
CA ILE A 208 2.66 -0.95 20.43
C ILE A 208 2.87 -0.69 21.93
N THR A 209 2.44 -1.60 22.79
CA THR A 209 2.56 -1.45 24.26
C THR A 209 4.02 -1.25 24.69
N VAL A 210 4.96 -2.05 24.15
CA VAL A 210 6.40 -1.89 24.42
C VAL A 210 6.90 -0.53 23.94
N SER A 211 6.50 -0.10 22.76
CA SER A 211 6.91 1.20 22.18
C SER A 211 6.35 2.38 22.97
N GLU A 212 5.11 2.31 23.43
CA GLU A 212 4.47 3.32 24.30
C GLU A 212 5.18 3.44 25.65
N THR A 213 5.52 2.31 26.28
CA THR A 213 6.27 2.27 27.53
C THR A 213 7.63 2.96 27.36
N LEU A 214 8.38 2.63 26.31
CA LEU A 214 9.67 3.25 26.02
C LEU A 214 9.53 4.74 25.65
N SER A 215 8.42 5.14 25.07
CA SER A 215 8.14 6.54 24.72
C SER A 215 7.87 7.42 25.95
N ALA A 216 7.43 6.83 27.05
CA ALA A 216 7.23 7.55 28.30
C ALA A 216 8.56 7.93 29.00
N ASP A 217 9.66 7.25 28.67
CA ASP A 217 10.99 7.42 29.27
C ASP A 217 11.82 8.55 28.60
N VAL A 218 11.19 9.52 27.93
CA VAL A 218 11.92 10.60 27.23
C VAL A 218 12.84 11.38 28.17
N GLY A 219 14.11 11.46 27.81
CA GLY A 219 15.12 12.15 28.62
C GLY A 219 15.68 11.29 29.77
N SER A 220 15.17 10.06 29.95
CA SER A 220 15.61 9.10 30.95
C SER A 220 16.26 7.87 30.30
N PRO A 221 16.98 7.04 31.06
CA PRO A 221 17.43 5.75 30.56
C PRO A 221 16.25 4.85 30.21
N PRO A 222 16.24 4.22 29.02
CA PRO A 222 15.17 3.31 28.64
C PRO A 222 15.21 2.02 29.49
N ASP A 223 14.05 1.41 29.73
CA ASP A 223 14.00 0.05 30.27
C ASP A 223 14.58 -0.95 29.26
N MET A 224 15.80 -1.40 29.51
CA MET A 224 16.53 -2.34 28.66
C MET A 224 15.83 -3.70 28.53
N THR A 225 14.93 -4.05 29.47
CA THR A 225 14.09 -5.24 29.35
C THR A 225 13.10 -5.08 28.21
N GLN A 226 12.47 -3.91 28.11
CA GLN A 226 11.55 -3.58 27.04
C GLN A 226 12.28 -3.44 25.68
N VAL A 227 13.45 -2.80 25.65
CA VAL A 227 14.27 -2.69 24.42
C VAL A 227 14.59 -4.07 23.83
N LYS A 228 14.95 -5.05 24.69
CA LYS A 228 15.27 -6.41 24.26
C LYS A 228 14.07 -7.17 23.68
N LEU A 229 12.83 -6.74 23.93
CA LEU A 229 11.61 -7.36 23.38
C LEU A 229 11.32 -6.92 21.95
N LEU A 230 11.76 -5.76 21.51
CA LEU A 230 11.45 -5.18 20.21
C LEU A 230 11.88 -6.10 19.04
N LYS A 231 13.11 -6.61 19.08
CA LYS A 231 13.64 -7.47 18.01
C LYS A 231 12.93 -8.83 17.92
N PRO A 232 12.72 -9.59 19.02
CA PRO A 232 11.93 -10.82 19.01
C PRO A 232 10.50 -10.61 18.53
N LEU A 233 9.82 -9.51 18.92
CA LEU A 233 8.48 -9.19 18.46
C LEU A 233 8.44 -8.96 16.94
N SER A 234 9.40 -8.21 16.38
CA SER A 234 9.50 -8.01 14.95
C SER A 234 9.72 -9.34 14.19
N GLN A 235 10.57 -10.21 14.72
CA GLN A 235 10.80 -11.53 14.14
C GLN A 235 9.54 -12.41 14.20
N ALA A 236 8.77 -12.33 15.30
CA ALA A 236 7.51 -13.03 15.45
C ALA A 236 6.43 -12.52 14.47
N ILE A 237 6.35 -11.21 14.24
CA ILE A 237 5.47 -10.60 13.25
C ILE A 237 5.84 -11.11 11.84
N GLN A 238 7.11 -11.11 11.47
CA GLN A 238 7.58 -11.66 10.19
C GLN A 238 7.23 -13.14 10.03
N ALA A 239 7.49 -13.95 11.07
CA ALA A 239 7.17 -15.37 11.06
C ALA A 239 5.65 -15.63 10.96
N GLY A 240 4.83 -14.79 11.57
CA GLY A 240 3.37 -14.85 11.50
C GLY A 240 2.84 -14.69 10.07
N PHE A 241 3.52 -13.93 9.23
CA PHE A 241 3.17 -13.80 7.81
C PHE A 241 3.66 -14.99 6.96
N ALA A 242 4.78 -15.61 7.33
CA ALA A 242 5.39 -16.68 6.53
C ALA A 242 4.70 -18.05 6.69
N GLY A 243 3.97 -18.28 7.75
CA GLY A 243 3.65 -19.66 8.18
C GLY A 243 2.18 -20.08 8.27
N GLY A 244 1.21 -19.35 7.77
CA GLY A 244 -0.20 -19.78 7.76
C GLY A 244 -0.81 -20.02 9.16
N ILE A 245 -1.98 -20.69 9.22
CA ILE A 245 -2.85 -20.86 10.40
C ILE A 245 -2.17 -21.53 11.62
N ASN A 246 -1.11 -22.33 11.42
CA ASN A 246 -0.39 -23.02 12.50
C ASN A 246 0.43 -22.08 13.42
N ASN A 247 0.58 -20.82 13.08
CA ASN A 247 1.39 -19.86 13.86
C ASN A 247 0.57 -19.02 14.87
N ALA A 248 -0.75 -19.13 14.89
CA ALA A 248 -1.58 -18.41 15.88
C ALA A 248 -1.27 -18.84 17.32
N GLU A 249 -1.04 -20.14 17.56
CA GLU A 249 -0.60 -20.64 18.86
C GLU A 249 0.82 -20.20 19.22
N ALA A 250 1.73 -20.22 18.25
CA ALA A 250 3.10 -19.73 18.44
C ALA A 250 3.12 -18.22 18.77
N ALA A 251 2.31 -17.41 18.10
CA ALA A 251 2.15 -15.98 18.39
C ALA A 251 1.66 -15.74 19.81
N ARG A 252 0.62 -16.47 20.25
CA ARG A 252 0.10 -16.39 21.63
C ARG A 252 1.13 -16.82 22.67
N MET A 253 1.86 -17.90 22.42
CA MET A 253 2.93 -18.34 23.33
C MET A 253 4.06 -17.31 23.46
N ILE A 254 4.40 -16.62 22.37
CA ILE A 254 5.41 -15.55 22.40
C ILE A 254 4.90 -14.37 23.25
N VAL A 255 3.66 -13.92 23.04
CA VAL A 255 3.05 -12.83 23.82
C VAL A 255 2.98 -13.18 25.32
N GLN A 256 2.57 -14.41 25.66
CA GLN A 256 2.53 -14.89 27.06
C GLN A 256 3.93 -14.99 27.68
N ARG A 257 4.93 -15.46 26.93
CA ARG A 257 6.32 -15.58 27.40
C ARG A 257 7.00 -14.22 27.62
N ILE A 258 6.57 -13.20 26.86
CA ILE A 258 7.07 -11.83 26.96
C ILE A 258 6.44 -11.10 28.15
N GLY A 259 5.36 -11.62 28.76
CA GLY A 259 4.74 -11.05 29.96
C GLY A 259 4.03 -9.72 29.73
N VAL A 260 3.76 -9.36 28.48
CA VAL A 260 2.97 -8.16 28.12
C VAL A 260 1.50 -8.49 28.46
N LYS A 261 0.99 -7.91 29.54
CA LYS A 261 -0.44 -7.96 29.85
C LYS A 261 -1.17 -7.17 28.77
N THR A 262 -1.76 -7.87 27.80
CA THR A 262 -2.77 -7.28 26.92
C THR A 262 -4.02 -7.00 27.76
N ALA A 263 -4.29 -5.72 27.98
CA ALA A 263 -5.53 -5.26 28.61
C ALA A 263 -6.71 -5.43 27.65
#